data_65e3844dc17b5bf5da1ed6442bc75803
#
_entry.id   65e3844dc17b5bf5da1ed6442bc75803
#
_cell.length_a   1.000
_cell.length_b   1.000
_cell.length_c   1.000
_cell.angle_alpha   90.00
_cell.angle_beta   90.00
_cell.angle_gamma   90.00
#
_symmetry.space_group_name_H-M   'P 1'
#
loop_
_entity.id
_entity.type
_entity.pdbx_description
1 polymer ?
#
loop_
_entity_poly.entity_id
_entity_poly.type
_entity_poly.pdbx_seq_one_letter_code
_entity_poly.pdbx_strand_id
1 'polypeptide(L)'
;MQNVESLAAAALVARGDDAGTSLATLSGAVRRTGVMEIGLDATLAEVAASGGGLVRPVQAVLLGGYFGGWVDINDVWALPLAPGSLRARGHAFGCGVLYLLAEETCGVEATARIIGYLASQSARQCGPCLFGLGAIDAACRRLAARSAQPDDLKRIARWSGELAGRGACKHPDGATGLLRSALGVFADDYAAHQRGFCVHRAPAVGRPVAMAEAVA
;
A
#
# COMPACT_ATOMS: atom_id res chain seq x y z
N MET A 1 -17.99 3.84 -16.55
CA MET A 1 -16.63 3.79 -17.16
C MET A 1 -15.98 2.51 -16.69
N GLN A 2 -15.43 1.69 -17.59
CA GLN A 2 -14.73 0.45 -17.29
C GLN A 2 -13.32 0.51 -17.89
N ASN A 3 -12.37 -0.19 -17.27
CA ASN A 3 -11.03 -0.32 -17.82
C ASN A 3 -10.98 -1.44 -18.88
N VAL A 4 -9.88 -1.52 -19.62
CA VAL A 4 -9.72 -2.49 -20.71
C VAL A 4 -9.75 -3.94 -20.21
N GLU A 5 -9.21 -4.22 -19.03
CA GLU A 5 -9.22 -5.55 -18.40
C GLU A 5 -10.66 -6.01 -18.10
N SER A 6 -11.47 -5.13 -17.50
CA SER A 6 -12.89 -5.43 -17.22
C SER A 6 -13.69 -5.67 -18.52
N LEU A 7 -13.38 -4.95 -19.58
CA LEU A 7 -14.04 -5.15 -20.88
C LEU A 7 -13.61 -6.47 -21.52
N ALA A 8 -12.32 -6.83 -21.43
CA ALA A 8 -11.80 -8.11 -21.92
C ALA A 8 -12.43 -9.28 -21.15
N ALA A 9 -12.50 -9.20 -19.82
CA ALA A 9 -13.15 -10.21 -18.99
C ALA A 9 -14.64 -10.37 -19.35
N ALA A 10 -15.36 -9.25 -19.54
CA ALA A 10 -16.76 -9.30 -19.95
C ALA A 10 -16.94 -9.95 -21.34
N ALA A 11 -16.01 -9.71 -22.28
CA ALA A 11 -16.06 -10.34 -23.61
C ALA A 11 -15.81 -11.86 -23.53
N LEU A 12 -14.87 -12.31 -22.67
CA LEU A 12 -14.63 -13.74 -22.43
C LEU A 12 -15.90 -14.42 -21.88
N VAL A 13 -16.49 -13.85 -20.83
CA VAL A 13 -17.72 -14.37 -20.23
C VAL A 13 -18.87 -14.42 -21.24
N ALA A 14 -19.01 -13.39 -22.08
CA ALA A 14 -20.05 -13.36 -23.12
C ALA A 14 -19.85 -14.45 -24.20
N ARG A 15 -18.65 -14.94 -24.39
CA ARG A 15 -18.31 -16.07 -25.27
C ARG A 15 -18.42 -17.43 -24.62
N GLY A 16 -18.71 -17.47 -23.32
CA GLY A 16 -18.74 -18.70 -22.52
C GLY A 16 -17.37 -19.18 -22.03
N ASP A 17 -16.35 -18.33 -22.17
CA ASP A 17 -15.00 -18.59 -21.67
C ASP A 17 -14.87 -18.19 -20.19
N ASP A 18 -13.91 -18.78 -19.46
CA ASP A 18 -13.60 -18.39 -18.10
C ASP A 18 -12.81 -17.08 -18.07
N ALA A 19 -13.19 -16.18 -17.18
CA ALA A 19 -12.50 -14.93 -16.89
C ALA A 19 -11.94 -14.92 -15.44
N GLY A 20 -11.60 -16.08 -14.92
CA GLY A 20 -11.10 -16.28 -13.54
C GLY A 20 -9.69 -15.78 -13.28
N THR A 21 -9.16 -14.88 -14.13
CA THR A 21 -7.81 -14.29 -14.00
C THR A 21 -7.88 -12.78 -13.84
N SER A 22 -6.79 -12.20 -13.37
CA SER A 22 -6.58 -10.75 -13.31
C SER A 22 -5.08 -10.42 -13.46
N LEU A 23 -4.80 -9.18 -13.86
CA LEU A 23 -3.42 -8.68 -13.90
C LEU A 23 -2.97 -8.24 -12.50
N ALA A 24 -1.80 -8.72 -12.09
CA ALA A 24 -1.14 -8.30 -10.86
C ALA A 24 0.22 -7.67 -11.16
N THR A 25 0.55 -6.61 -10.44
CA THR A 25 1.90 -6.03 -10.43
C THR A 25 2.62 -6.47 -9.17
N LEU A 26 3.57 -7.39 -9.31
CA LEU A 26 4.37 -7.90 -8.21
C LEU A 26 5.67 -7.11 -8.08
N SER A 27 6.00 -6.65 -6.87
CA SER A 27 7.21 -5.88 -6.61
C SER A 27 7.70 -6.01 -5.16
N GLY A 28 8.85 -5.42 -4.83
CA GLY A 28 9.45 -5.48 -3.51
C GLY A 28 10.40 -6.66 -3.35
N ALA A 29 10.31 -7.42 -2.25
CA ALA A 29 11.25 -8.48 -1.86
C ALA A 29 11.08 -9.79 -2.65
N VAL A 30 10.89 -9.72 -3.95
CA VAL A 30 10.79 -10.87 -4.87
C VAL A 30 11.91 -10.86 -5.90
N ARG A 31 12.24 -12.04 -6.44
CA ARG A 31 13.33 -12.18 -7.40
C ARG A 31 13.03 -11.51 -8.74
N ARG A 32 11.81 -11.63 -9.23
CA ARG A 32 11.35 -11.03 -10.49
C ARG A 32 10.14 -10.14 -10.20
N THR A 33 10.32 -8.87 -10.47
CA THR A 33 9.25 -7.87 -10.43
C THR A 33 8.60 -7.71 -11.78
N GLY A 34 7.35 -7.31 -11.84
CA GLY A 34 6.67 -7.04 -13.10
C GLY A 34 5.17 -7.30 -13.04
N VAL A 35 4.54 -7.13 -14.19
CA VAL A 35 3.12 -7.45 -14.37
C VAL A 35 2.99 -8.92 -14.79
N MET A 36 2.05 -9.62 -14.20
CA MET A 36 1.72 -11.00 -14.51
C MET A 36 0.21 -11.24 -14.46
N GLU A 37 -0.26 -12.16 -15.25
CA GLU A 37 -1.62 -12.68 -15.15
C GLU A 37 -1.66 -13.75 -14.06
N ILE A 38 -2.61 -13.67 -13.15
CA ILE A 38 -2.79 -14.59 -12.03
C ILE A 38 -4.23 -15.11 -11.99
N GLY A 39 -4.42 -16.34 -11.54
CA GLY A 39 -5.75 -16.82 -11.17
C GLY A 39 -6.27 -16.08 -9.94
N LEU A 40 -7.55 -15.77 -9.90
CA LEU A 40 -8.16 -15.10 -8.75
C LEU A 40 -8.24 -16.00 -7.51
N ASP A 41 -8.09 -17.30 -7.67
CA ASP A 41 -7.96 -18.29 -6.59
C ASP A 41 -6.51 -18.46 -6.09
N ALA A 42 -5.53 -17.93 -6.83
CA ALA A 42 -4.13 -17.99 -6.42
C ALA A 42 -3.90 -17.23 -5.10
N THR A 43 -3.11 -17.83 -4.24
CA THR A 43 -2.64 -17.23 -2.99
C THR A 43 -1.49 -16.24 -3.24
N LEU A 44 -1.25 -15.33 -2.30
CA LEU A 44 -0.07 -14.44 -2.39
C LEU A 44 1.24 -15.24 -2.42
N ALA A 45 1.30 -16.39 -1.73
CA ALA A 45 2.44 -17.29 -1.75
C ALA A 45 2.74 -17.84 -3.15
N GLU A 46 1.71 -18.29 -3.87
CA GLU A 46 1.85 -18.81 -5.24
C GLU A 46 2.25 -17.71 -6.22
N VAL A 47 1.69 -16.52 -6.08
CA VAL A 47 2.07 -15.35 -6.89
C VAL A 47 3.53 -14.97 -6.63
N ALA A 48 3.98 -14.95 -5.38
CA ALA A 48 5.38 -14.72 -5.05
C ALA A 48 6.30 -15.81 -5.62
N ALA A 49 5.88 -17.09 -5.56
CA ALA A 49 6.61 -18.21 -6.16
C ALA A 49 6.74 -18.05 -7.68
N SER A 50 5.67 -17.63 -8.37
CA SER A 50 5.69 -17.33 -9.82
C SER A 50 6.67 -16.19 -10.16
N GLY A 51 6.87 -15.23 -9.23
CA GLY A 51 7.92 -14.21 -9.26
C GLY A 51 9.33 -14.75 -8.94
N GLY A 52 9.52 -16.05 -8.87
CA GLY A 52 10.81 -16.69 -8.56
C GLY A 52 11.13 -16.76 -7.07
N GLY A 53 10.16 -16.55 -6.22
CA GLY A 53 10.26 -16.61 -4.76
C GLY A 53 10.76 -15.33 -4.11
N LEU A 54 10.72 -15.33 -2.79
CA LEU A 54 11.23 -14.22 -1.99
C LEU A 54 12.76 -14.17 -2.03
N VAL A 55 13.31 -12.96 -2.07
CA VAL A 55 14.77 -12.74 -1.94
C VAL A 55 15.17 -12.39 -0.50
N ARG A 56 14.19 -12.06 0.35
CA ARG A 56 14.34 -11.71 1.77
C ARG A 56 13.04 -12.04 2.51
N PRO A 57 13.07 -12.23 3.84
CA PRO A 57 11.85 -12.28 4.65
C PRO A 57 11.00 -11.02 4.45
N VAL A 58 9.69 -11.18 4.50
CA VAL A 58 8.70 -10.12 4.25
C VAL A 58 7.86 -9.95 5.49
N GLN A 59 7.63 -8.71 5.92
CA GLN A 59 6.80 -8.39 7.10
C GLN A 59 5.37 -7.99 6.71
N ALA A 60 5.20 -7.35 5.57
CA ALA A 60 3.90 -6.82 5.14
C ALA A 60 3.79 -6.74 3.62
N VAL A 61 2.59 -6.64 3.12
CA VAL A 61 2.29 -6.35 1.72
C VAL A 61 1.47 -5.08 1.60
N LEU A 62 1.83 -4.20 0.67
CA LEU A 62 0.92 -3.16 0.20
C LEU A 62 0.02 -3.79 -0.85
N LEU A 63 -1.24 -4.00 -0.49
CA LEU A 63 -2.24 -4.66 -1.32
C LEU A 63 -3.16 -3.64 -1.97
N GLY A 64 -3.27 -3.68 -3.29
CA GLY A 64 -4.21 -2.85 -4.04
C GLY A 64 -3.71 -1.47 -4.43
N GLY A 65 -2.40 -1.19 -4.28
CA GLY A 65 -1.78 0.09 -4.64
C GLY A 65 -1.94 1.19 -3.60
N TYR A 66 -1.74 2.44 -4.00
CA TYR A 66 -1.68 3.58 -3.07
C TYR A 66 -3.01 3.93 -2.39
N PHE A 67 -4.13 3.49 -2.95
CA PHE A 67 -5.47 3.58 -2.33
C PHE A 67 -5.93 2.24 -1.75
N GLY A 68 -5.05 1.25 -1.72
CA GLY A 68 -5.19 0.03 -0.96
C GLY A 68 -4.73 0.21 0.48
N GLY A 69 -4.03 -0.78 1.02
CA GLY A 69 -3.54 -0.74 2.39
C GLY A 69 -2.40 -1.69 2.67
N TRP A 70 -1.69 -1.43 3.75
CA TRP A 70 -0.75 -2.38 4.31
C TRP A 70 -1.49 -3.50 5.02
N VAL A 71 -1.01 -4.70 4.83
CA VAL A 71 -1.53 -5.92 5.48
C VAL A 71 -0.33 -6.70 6.01
N ASP A 72 -0.43 -7.22 7.24
CA ASP A 72 0.57 -8.12 7.79
C ASP A 72 0.69 -9.35 6.91
N ILE A 73 1.91 -9.80 6.66
CA ILE A 73 2.14 -10.91 5.74
C ILE A 73 1.49 -12.21 6.21
N ASN A 74 1.42 -12.44 7.52
CA ASN A 74 0.82 -13.64 8.09
C ASN A 74 -0.69 -13.70 7.87
N ASP A 75 -1.37 -12.57 7.75
CA ASP A 75 -2.81 -12.48 7.56
C ASP A 75 -3.22 -12.80 6.11
N VAL A 76 -2.31 -12.66 5.15
CA VAL A 76 -2.66 -12.71 3.72
C VAL A 76 -1.83 -13.71 2.91
N TRP A 77 -0.74 -14.26 3.46
CA TRP A 77 0.20 -15.12 2.72
C TRP A 77 -0.46 -16.32 2.05
N ALA A 78 -1.30 -17.03 2.79
CA ALA A 78 -2.05 -18.20 2.31
C ALA A 78 -3.49 -17.87 1.87
N LEU A 79 -3.86 -16.58 1.84
CA LEU A 79 -5.22 -16.18 1.49
C LEU A 79 -5.35 -16.11 -0.04
N PRO A 80 -6.38 -16.71 -0.65
CA PRO A 80 -6.68 -16.51 -2.05
C PRO A 80 -6.96 -15.03 -2.35
N LEU A 81 -6.41 -14.54 -3.47
CA LEU A 81 -6.56 -13.14 -3.89
C LEU A 81 -7.94 -12.85 -4.51
N ALA A 82 -8.83 -13.83 -4.50
CA ALA A 82 -10.22 -13.67 -4.93
C ALA A 82 -10.90 -12.50 -4.19
N PRO A 83 -11.70 -11.67 -4.89
CA PRO A 83 -12.37 -10.52 -4.28
C PRO A 83 -13.25 -10.87 -3.07
N GLY A 84 -13.85 -12.05 -3.05
CA GLY A 84 -14.64 -12.56 -1.93
C GLY A 84 -13.80 -12.83 -0.70
N SER A 85 -12.68 -13.53 -0.85
CA SER A 85 -11.74 -13.89 0.22
C SER A 85 -11.12 -12.65 0.85
N LEU A 86 -10.65 -11.72 0.02
CA LEU A 86 -10.06 -10.47 0.48
C LEU A 86 -11.08 -9.61 1.24
N ARG A 87 -12.30 -9.48 0.70
CA ARG A 87 -13.37 -8.67 1.29
C ARG A 87 -13.82 -9.20 2.65
N ALA A 88 -13.86 -10.52 2.82
CA ALA A 88 -14.16 -11.16 4.10
C ALA A 88 -13.15 -10.82 5.21
N ARG A 89 -11.94 -10.38 4.84
CA ARG A 89 -10.89 -9.90 5.75
C ARG A 89 -10.74 -8.37 5.76
N GLY A 90 -11.67 -7.64 5.13
CA GLY A 90 -11.63 -6.17 5.06
C GLY A 90 -10.62 -5.62 4.06
N HIS A 91 -10.13 -6.44 3.13
CA HIS A 91 -9.16 -6.05 2.11
C HIS A 91 -9.79 -6.01 0.71
N ALA A 92 -9.08 -5.41 -0.24
CA ALA A 92 -9.46 -5.39 -1.65
C ALA A 92 -8.23 -5.58 -2.53
N PHE A 93 -8.40 -6.31 -3.64
CA PHE A 93 -7.33 -6.46 -4.64
C PHE A 93 -6.95 -5.12 -5.29
N GLY A 94 -7.90 -4.18 -5.34
CA GLY A 94 -7.70 -2.81 -5.84
C GLY A 94 -7.25 -2.81 -7.30
N CYS A 95 -6.12 -2.13 -7.57
CA CYS A 95 -5.53 -2.09 -8.91
C CYS A 95 -4.49 -3.21 -9.15
N GLY A 96 -4.52 -4.28 -8.36
CA GLY A 96 -3.66 -5.44 -8.55
C GLY A 96 -2.20 -5.26 -8.14
N VAL A 97 -1.84 -4.19 -7.45
CA VAL A 97 -0.47 -4.00 -6.95
C VAL A 97 -0.25 -4.83 -5.69
N LEU A 98 0.83 -5.61 -5.71
CA LEU A 98 1.33 -6.45 -4.62
C LEU A 98 2.79 -6.05 -4.36
N TYR A 99 3.02 -5.13 -3.41
CA TYR A 99 4.36 -4.73 -3.04
C TYR A 99 4.75 -5.40 -1.72
N LEU A 100 5.71 -6.32 -1.77
CA LEU A 100 6.20 -7.09 -0.63
C LEU A 100 7.29 -6.32 0.11
N LEU A 101 6.99 -5.84 1.32
CA LEU A 101 7.92 -5.08 2.15
C LEU A 101 8.85 -6.04 2.89
N ALA A 102 10.15 -5.95 2.61
CA ALA A 102 11.15 -6.75 3.32
C ALA A 102 11.17 -6.41 4.82
N GLU A 103 11.48 -7.41 5.66
CA GLU A 103 11.48 -7.29 7.12
C GLU A 103 12.45 -6.21 7.63
N GLU A 104 13.58 -6.02 6.95
CA GLU A 104 14.57 -4.99 7.29
C GLU A 104 14.19 -3.58 6.83
N THR A 105 13.09 -3.42 6.09
CA THR A 105 12.64 -2.12 5.54
C THR A 105 11.64 -1.47 6.47
N CYS A 106 11.91 -0.24 6.89
CA CYS A 106 11.04 0.50 7.80
C CYS A 106 9.68 0.82 7.15
N GLY A 107 8.59 0.30 7.72
CA GLY A 107 7.22 0.54 7.26
C GLY A 107 6.79 2.01 7.44
N VAL A 108 7.30 2.70 8.46
CA VAL A 108 7.03 4.13 8.70
C VAL A 108 7.63 4.99 7.58
N GLU A 109 8.90 4.72 7.21
CA GLU A 109 9.57 5.44 6.13
C GLU A 109 8.92 5.16 4.76
N ALA A 110 8.56 3.90 4.50
CA ALA A 110 7.86 3.50 3.27
C ALA A 110 6.50 4.22 3.17
N THR A 111 5.72 4.21 4.25
CA THR A 111 4.42 4.89 4.29
C THR A 111 4.55 6.40 4.13
N ALA A 112 5.52 7.03 4.79
CA ALA A 112 5.74 8.48 4.68
C ALA A 112 6.05 8.91 3.23
N ARG A 113 6.82 8.11 2.48
CA ARG A 113 7.07 8.37 1.05
C ARG A 113 5.80 8.32 0.22
N ILE A 114 4.93 7.33 0.44
CA ILE A 114 3.66 7.21 -0.28
C ILE A 114 2.73 8.37 0.07
N ILE A 115 2.60 8.71 1.35
CA ILE A 115 1.78 9.85 1.79
C ILE A 115 2.29 11.16 1.20
N GLY A 116 3.62 11.37 1.17
CA GLY A 116 4.23 12.53 0.54
C GLY A 116 3.92 12.64 -0.95
N TYR A 117 3.99 11.50 -1.66
CA TYR A 117 3.59 11.44 -3.06
C TYR A 117 2.10 11.79 -3.22
N LEU A 118 1.20 11.16 -2.48
CA LEU A 118 -0.23 11.43 -2.57
C LEU A 118 -0.59 12.89 -2.21
N ALA A 119 0.07 13.48 -1.22
CA ALA A 119 -0.09 14.90 -0.90
C ALA A 119 0.35 15.81 -2.06
N SER A 120 1.45 15.46 -2.74
CA SER A 120 1.97 16.22 -3.89
C SER A 120 1.08 16.13 -5.12
N GLN A 121 0.42 14.96 -5.33
CA GLN A 121 -0.47 14.70 -6.48
C GLN A 121 -1.90 15.20 -6.25
N SER A 122 -2.19 15.84 -5.13
CA SER A 122 -3.53 16.36 -4.86
C SER A 122 -3.83 17.58 -5.73
N ALA A 123 -5.06 17.64 -6.26
CA ALA A 123 -5.53 18.79 -7.05
C ALA A 123 -5.70 20.08 -6.24
N ARG A 124 -5.60 20.00 -4.89
CA ARG A 124 -5.74 21.13 -3.96
C ARG A 124 -7.02 21.96 -4.11
N GLN A 125 -8.11 21.36 -4.56
CA GLN A 125 -9.39 22.03 -4.80
C GLN A 125 -10.28 22.09 -3.56
N CYS A 126 -10.03 21.26 -2.55
CA CYS A 126 -10.83 21.24 -1.31
C CYS A 126 -9.94 21.22 -0.06
N GLY A 127 -10.51 21.59 1.08
CA GLY A 127 -9.81 21.71 2.36
C GLY A 127 -9.03 20.44 2.77
N PRO A 128 -9.61 19.24 2.67
CA PRO A 128 -8.90 17.99 2.97
C PRO A 128 -7.59 17.83 2.21
N CYS A 129 -7.54 18.18 0.93
CA CYS A 129 -6.31 18.12 0.14
C CYS A 129 -5.38 19.31 0.41
N LEU A 130 -5.92 20.54 0.43
CA LEU A 130 -5.10 21.75 0.54
C LEU A 130 -4.39 21.85 1.90
N PHE A 131 -5.10 21.55 2.98
CA PHE A 131 -4.59 21.68 4.35
C PHE A 131 -4.33 20.33 5.01
N GLY A 132 -5.28 19.39 4.89
CA GLY A 132 -5.27 18.15 5.65
C GLY A 132 -4.13 17.21 5.24
N LEU A 133 -4.02 16.86 3.96
CA LEU A 133 -2.96 15.96 3.49
C LEU A 133 -1.58 16.58 3.64
N GLY A 134 -1.43 17.90 3.48
CA GLY A 134 -0.18 18.60 3.74
C GLY A 134 0.27 18.52 5.20
N ALA A 135 -0.67 18.68 6.15
CA ALA A 135 -0.38 18.54 7.58
C ALA A 135 -0.01 17.10 7.95
N ILE A 136 -0.72 16.11 7.40
CA ILE A 136 -0.41 14.68 7.59
C ILE A 136 0.97 14.35 7.02
N ASP A 137 1.29 14.78 5.79
CA ASP A 137 2.60 14.56 5.17
C ASP A 137 3.73 15.13 6.02
N ALA A 138 3.58 16.39 6.48
CA ALA A 138 4.59 17.03 7.32
C ALA A 138 4.85 16.25 8.63
N ALA A 139 3.81 15.75 9.29
CA ALA A 139 3.95 14.93 10.50
C ALA A 139 4.54 13.55 10.19
N CYS A 140 4.12 12.88 9.11
CA CYS A 140 4.69 11.61 8.67
C CYS A 140 6.19 11.73 8.34
N ARG A 141 6.61 12.82 7.69
CA ARG A 141 8.04 13.09 7.42
C ARG A 141 8.84 13.26 8.70
N ARG A 142 8.33 13.98 9.70
CA ARG A 142 9.02 14.13 10.99
C ARG A 142 9.13 12.79 11.71
N LEU A 143 8.07 11.99 11.74
CA LEU A 143 8.12 10.62 12.28
C LEU A 143 9.17 9.79 11.54
N ALA A 144 9.13 9.73 10.23
CA ALA A 144 10.10 8.99 9.42
C ALA A 144 11.55 9.45 9.67
N ALA A 145 11.78 10.76 9.82
CA ALA A 145 13.08 11.34 10.13
C ALA A 145 13.50 11.19 11.61
N ARG A 146 12.68 10.57 12.46
CA ARG A 146 12.93 10.44 13.92
C ARG A 146 13.08 11.78 14.64
N SER A 147 12.45 12.80 14.11
CA SER A 147 12.39 14.17 14.63
C SER A 147 10.95 14.58 14.98
N ALA A 148 10.17 13.60 15.44
CA ALA A 148 8.77 13.79 15.77
C ALA A 148 8.57 14.90 16.82
N GLN A 149 7.56 15.73 16.59
CA GLN A 149 7.07 16.65 17.60
C GLN A 149 6.17 15.91 18.62
N PRO A 150 6.01 16.45 19.82
CA PRO A 150 5.01 15.92 20.76
C PRO A 150 3.67 15.73 20.06
N ASP A 151 3.06 14.57 20.27
CA ASP A 151 1.75 14.20 19.73
C ASP A 151 1.63 14.04 18.19
N ASP A 152 2.71 14.05 17.40
CA ASP A 152 2.62 13.84 15.96
C ASP A 152 1.87 12.54 15.62
N LEU A 153 2.18 11.44 16.31
CA LEU A 153 1.49 10.16 16.12
C LEU A 153 -0.01 10.27 16.41
N LYS A 154 -0.39 10.92 17.51
CA LYS A 154 -1.81 11.15 17.86
C LYS A 154 -2.49 12.05 16.83
N ARG A 155 -1.78 13.06 16.32
CA ARG A 155 -2.32 13.99 15.31
C ARG A 155 -2.61 13.27 14.00
N ILE A 156 -1.67 12.48 13.45
CA ILE A 156 -1.92 11.78 12.19
C ILE A 156 -3.04 10.74 12.33
N ALA A 157 -3.14 10.05 13.47
CA ALA A 157 -4.24 9.13 13.75
C ALA A 157 -5.60 9.86 13.74
N ARG A 158 -5.71 10.99 14.47
CA ARG A 158 -6.91 11.81 14.53
C ARG A 158 -7.26 12.39 13.16
N TRP A 159 -6.32 13.06 12.49
CA TRP A 159 -6.56 13.71 11.20
C TRP A 159 -6.96 12.72 10.10
N SER A 160 -6.39 11.51 10.10
CA SER A 160 -6.78 10.47 9.15
C SER A 160 -8.25 10.07 9.27
N GLY A 161 -8.82 10.12 10.48
CA GLY A 161 -10.25 9.93 10.70
C GLY A 161 -11.09 11.16 10.33
N GLU A 162 -10.61 12.37 10.68
CA GLU A 162 -11.32 13.62 10.41
C GLU A 162 -11.43 13.97 8.92
N LEU A 163 -10.45 13.59 8.10
CA LEU A 163 -10.47 13.85 6.65
C LEU A 163 -11.38 12.91 5.88
N ALA A 164 -11.66 11.72 6.41
CA ALA A 164 -12.44 10.70 5.72
C ALA A 164 -13.84 11.21 5.36
N GLY A 165 -14.23 11.02 4.08
CA GLY A 165 -15.54 11.43 3.56
C GLY A 165 -15.74 12.92 3.35
N ARG A 166 -14.73 13.77 3.61
CA ARG A 166 -14.85 15.24 3.48
C ARG A 166 -14.27 15.79 2.17
N GLY A 167 -13.67 14.94 1.34
CA GLY A 167 -13.13 15.34 0.05
C GLY A 167 -14.20 15.53 -1.01
N ALA A 168 -13.97 16.43 -1.96
CA ALA A 168 -14.79 16.52 -3.18
C ALA A 168 -14.63 15.29 -4.08
N CYS A 169 -13.56 14.52 -3.90
CA CYS A 169 -13.31 13.23 -4.54
C CYS A 169 -12.74 12.23 -3.53
N LYS A 170 -12.42 11.00 -3.98
CA LYS A 170 -11.92 9.93 -3.11
C LYS A 170 -10.42 9.98 -2.82
N HIS A 171 -9.68 10.96 -3.35
CA HIS A 171 -8.23 11.07 -3.14
C HIS A 171 -7.83 11.17 -1.64
N PRO A 172 -8.43 12.05 -0.82
CA PRO A 172 -8.09 12.07 0.62
C PRO A 172 -8.50 10.79 1.34
N ASP A 173 -9.62 10.16 0.95
CA ASP A 173 -10.08 8.91 1.55
C ASP A 173 -9.08 7.78 1.31
N GLY A 174 -8.53 7.67 0.09
CA GLY A 174 -7.50 6.70 -0.26
C GLY A 174 -6.23 6.91 0.55
N ALA A 175 -5.71 8.15 0.58
CA ALA A 175 -4.51 8.50 1.32
C ALA A 175 -4.64 8.22 2.83
N THR A 176 -5.76 8.62 3.44
CA THR A 176 -6.00 8.37 4.87
C THR A 176 -6.31 6.91 5.16
N GLY A 177 -6.91 6.17 4.23
CA GLY A 177 -7.12 4.72 4.32
C GLY A 177 -5.79 3.98 4.40
N LEU A 178 -4.86 4.28 3.47
CA LEU A 178 -3.51 3.75 3.50
C LEU A 178 -2.79 4.06 4.83
N LEU A 179 -2.85 5.32 5.29
CA LEU A 179 -2.21 5.71 6.55
C LEU A 179 -2.77 4.93 7.75
N ARG A 180 -4.10 4.76 7.83
CA ARG A 180 -4.72 3.99 8.92
C ARG A 180 -4.29 2.53 8.92
N SER A 181 -4.18 1.89 7.75
CA SER A 181 -3.65 0.52 7.67
C SER A 181 -2.20 0.45 8.16
N ALA A 182 -1.36 1.43 7.78
CA ALA A 182 0.02 1.52 8.25
C ALA A 182 0.12 1.70 9.77
N LEU A 183 -0.73 2.56 10.36
CA LEU A 183 -0.77 2.77 11.81
C LEU A 183 -1.16 1.50 12.58
N GLY A 184 -1.93 0.61 11.97
CA GLY A 184 -2.25 -0.71 12.53
C GLY A 184 -1.10 -1.69 12.38
N VAL A 185 -0.65 -1.92 11.15
CA VAL A 185 0.37 -2.94 10.83
C VAL A 185 1.73 -2.61 11.45
N PHE A 186 2.13 -1.33 11.47
CA PHE A 186 3.43 -0.87 11.97
C PHE A 186 3.31 -0.10 13.29
N ALA A 187 2.36 -0.47 14.16
CA ALA A 187 2.07 0.29 15.39
C ALA A 187 3.31 0.47 16.29
N ASP A 188 4.09 -0.58 16.49
CA ASP A 188 5.30 -0.56 17.33
C ASP A 188 6.41 0.29 16.70
N ASP A 189 6.55 0.24 15.37
CA ASP A 189 7.50 1.08 14.64
C ASP A 189 7.14 2.56 14.76
N TYR A 190 5.86 2.91 14.61
CA TYR A 190 5.38 4.28 14.82
C TYR A 190 5.64 4.76 16.25
N ALA A 191 5.40 3.91 17.24
CA ALA A 191 5.72 4.23 18.64
C ALA A 191 7.23 4.44 18.87
N ALA A 192 8.08 3.64 18.22
CA ALA A 192 9.53 3.79 18.26
C ALA A 192 9.97 5.11 17.61
N HIS A 193 9.45 5.42 16.41
CA HIS A 193 9.75 6.65 15.67
C HIS A 193 9.29 7.90 16.43
N GLN A 194 8.15 7.85 17.14
CA GLN A 194 7.71 8.94 18.03
C GLN A 194 8.71 9.19 19.17
N ARG A 195 9.44 8.16 19.62
CA ARG A 195 10.50 8.25 20.63
C ARG A 195 11.88 8.58 20.04
N GLY A 196 11.99 8.76 18.73
CA GLY A 196 13.19 9.19 18.04
C GLY A 196 14.14 8.07 17.58
N PHE A 197 13.70 6.80 17.54
CA PHE A 197 14.52 5.69 17.04
C PHE A 197 13.76 4.81 16.04
N CYS A 198 14.50 4.02 15.25
CA CYS A 198 13.96 3.06 14.30
C CYS A 198 14.51 1.67 14.63
N VAL A 199 13.66 0.65 14.66
CA VAL A 199 14.05 -0.74 14.94
C VAL A 199 14.63 -1.46 13.72
N HIS A 200 14.35 -0.95 12.51
CA HIS A 200 14.89 -1.51 11.27
C HIS A 200 16.29 -0.94 11.01
N ARG A 201 17.21 -1.81 10.59
CA ARG A 201 18.51 -1.34 10.09
C ARG A 201 18.27 -0.52 8.83
N ALA A 202 18.84 0.69 8.78
CA ALA A 202 18.90 1.43 7.52
C ALA A 202 19.56 0.51 6.48
N PRO A 203 18.98 0.30 5.29
CA PRO A 203 19.72 -0.37 4.22
C PRO A 203 21.00 0.41 4.03
N ALA A 204 22.14 -0.28 4.00
CA ALA A 204 23.37 0.32 3.50
C ALA A 204 23.03 1.00 2.18
N VAL A 205 23.41 2.27 2.02
CA VAL A 205 23.01 3.18 0.94
C VAL A 205 23.11 2.49 -0.42
N GLY A 206 22.09 1.74 -0.77
CA GLY A 206 21.80 1.22 -2.08
C GLY A 206 20.65 2.06 -2.62
N ARG A 207 20.79 2.57 -3.83
CA ARG A 207 19.85 3.45 -4.54
C ARG A 207 18.40 3.17 -4.15
N PRO A 208 17.57 4.20 -3.92
CA PRO A 208 16.16 4.00 -3.68
C PRO A 208 15.63 3.13 -4.81
N VAL A 209 15.08 1.96 -4.45
CA VAL A 209 14.30 1.17 -5.41
C VAL A 209 13.19 2.12 -5.82
N ALA A 210 13.20 2.52 -7.09
CA ALA A 210 12.27 3.48 -7.63
C ALA A 210 10.87 2.88 -7.57
N MET A 211 10.13 3.14 -6.51
CA MET A 211 8.68 2.93 -6.50
C MET A 211 7.98 3.79 -7.56
N ALA A 212 8.68 4.80 -8.10
CA ALA A 212 8.19 5.67 -9.16
C ALA A 212 8.40 5.09 -10.58
N GLU A 213 9.29 4.12 -10.77
CA GLU A 213 9.54 3.53 -12.11
C GLU A 213 8.62 2.34 -12.44
N ALA A 214 7.82 1.86 -11.48
CA ALA A 214 6.86 0.78 -11.74
C ALA A 214 5.47 1.28 -12.19
N VAL A 215 5.29 2.59 -12.41
CA VAL A 215 4.01 3.23 -12.77
C VAL A 215 4.21 4.27 -13.89
N ALA A 216 5.25 4.15 -14.70
CA ALA A 216 5.36 4.90 -15.96
C ALA A 216 5.00 4.03 -17.15
#